data_dffb3270ad862fa17147d189e0becea7
#
_entry.id   dffb3270ad862fa17147d189e0becea7
#
_cell.length_a   1.000
_cell.length_b   1.000
_cell.length_c   1.000
_cell.angle_alpha   90.00
_cell.angle_beta   90.00
_cell.angle_gamma   90.00
#
_symmetry.space_group_name_H-M   'P 1'
#
loop_
_entity.id
_entity.type
_entity.pdbx_description
1 polymer ?
#
loop_
_entity_poly.entity_id
_entity_poly.type
_entity_poly.pdbx_seq_one_letter_code
_entity_poly.pdbx_strand_id
1 'polypeptide(L)'
;MPKAAHKVVVIGHRNPDTDSICSAIAYAELKNKTSDLVCEPRRAGKMNQETEFVLKKFGVKPPRMCTDVNPKIRDVDYREMPGIPGSTSLRKAWEIMRDKQIDTLPVTSPDNELEGVITVKDIATANMDR
;
A
#
# COMPACT_ATOMS: atom_id res chain seq x y z
N MET A 1 -3.06 9.72 10.34
CA MET A 1 -4.17 9.35 9.43
C MET A 1 -4.63 7.96 9.76
N PRO A 2 -5.92 7.66 9.82
CA PRO A 2 -6.37 6.29 10.00
C PRO A 2 -5.83 5.47 8.82
N LYS A 3 -5.14 4.35 9.10
CA LYS A 3 -4.76 3.35 8.08
C LYS A 3 -6.03 3.03 7.29
N ALA A 4 -5.99 3.25 5.98
CA ALA A 4 -7.07 2.82 5.11
C ALA A 4 -7.31 1.32 5.38
N ALA A 5 -8.56 0.95 5.67
CA ALA A 5 -8.90 -0.44 5.94
C ALA A 5 -8.33 -1.32 4.81
N HIS A 6 -7.43 -2.24 5.16
CA HIS A 6 -6.84 -3.13 4.18
C HIS A 6 -7.95 -3.98 3.56
N LYS A 7 -8.16 -3.81 2.26
CA LYS A 7 -9.07 -4.67 1.52
C LYS A 7 -8.45 -6.07 1.41
N VAL A 8 -9.18 -7.06 1.86
CA VAL A 8 -8.80 -8.46 1.70
C VAL A 8 -9.28 -8.93 0.32
N VAL A 9 -8.36 -9.38 -0.50
CA VAL A 9 -8.67 -9.93 -1.83
C VAL A 9 -9.05 -11.40 -1.68
N VAL A 10 -10.22 -11.77 -2.18
CA VAL A 10 -10.68 -13.15 -2.30
C VAL A 10 -10.54 -13.58 -3.74
N ILE A 11 -9.68 -14.56 -3.98
CA ILE A 11 -9.30 -14.98 -5.34
C ILE A 11 -9.22 -16.51 -5.43
N GLY A 12 -9.68 -17.04 -6.55
CA GLY A 12 -9.55 -18.45 -6.89
C GLY A 12 -8.29 -18.76 -7.71
N HIS A 13 -8.28 -19.91 -8.38
CA HIS A 13 -7.12 -20.35 -9.14
C HIS A 13 -6.88 -19.57 -10.46
N ARG A 14 -5.72 -19.77 -11.07
CA ARG A 14 -5.23 -18.96 -12.20
C ARG A 14 -6.11 -19.04 -13.46
N ASN A 15 -6.64 -20.22 -13.78
CA ASN A 15 -7.54 -20.42 -14.91
C ASN A 15 -8.97 -20.56 -14.37
N PRO A 16 -9.66 -19.44 -14.06
CA PRO A 16 -10.89 -19.48 -13.31
C PRO A 16 -12.02 -20.09 -14.14
N ASP A 17 -12.64 -21.11 -13.58
CA ASP A 17 -13.92 -21.64 -14.04
C ASP A 17 -15.08 -20.97 -13.31
N THR A 18 -16.30 -21.38 -13.60
CA THR A 18 -17.51 -20.80 -13.00
C THR A 18 -17.51 -20.97 -11.48
N ASP A 19 -17.07 -22.12 -10.97
CA ASP A 19 -16.98 -22.41 -9.55
C ASP A 19 -16.00 -21.46 -8.85
N SER A 20 -14.80 -21.31 -9.41
CA SER A 20 -13.77 -20.42 -8.87
C SER A 20 -14.26 -18.96 -8.75
N ILE A 21 -14.92 -18.44 -9.76
CA ILE A 21 -15.45 -17.06 -9.78
C ILE A 21 -16.62 -16.91 -8.81
N CYS A 22 -17.60 -17.82 -8.86
CA CYS A 22 -18.78 -17.75 -8.02
C CYS A 22 -18.45 -17.95 -6.53
N SER A 23 -17.51 -18.86 -6.22
CA SER A 23 -17.05 -19.05 -4.84
C SER A 23 -16.33 -17.83 -4.28
N ALA A 24 -15.50 -17.16 -5.07
CA ALA A 24 -14.82 -15.93 -4.65
C ALA A 24 -15.83 -14.81 -4.35
N ILE A 25 -16.85 -14.64 -5.20
CA ILE A 25 -17.92 -13.66 -5.00
C ILE A 25 -18.72 -13.97 -3.74
N ALA A 26 -19.17 -15.22 -3.59
CA ALA A 26 -19.99 -15.64 -2.47
C ALA A 26 -19.24 -15.54 -1.12
N TYR A 27 -17.97 -15.96 -1.10
CA TYR A 27 -17.16 -15.87 0.10
C TYR A 27 -16.85 -14.43 0.52
N ALA A 28 -16.54 -13.57 -0.44
CA ALA A 28 -16.33 -12.14 -0.17
C ALA A 28 -17.59 -11.50 0.42
N GLU A 29 -18.76 -11.78 -0.14
CA GLU A 29 -20.05 -11.31 0.35
C GLU A 29 -20.34 -11.82 1.76
N LEU A 30 -20.10 -13.10 2.03
CA LEU A 30 -20.26 -13.70 3.37
C LEU A 30 -19.37 -12.98 4.38
N LYS A 31 -18.10 -12.79 4.08
CA LYS A 31 -17.15 -12.12 4.99
C LYS A 31 -17.51 -10.65 5.21
N ASN A 32 -17.95 -9.94 4.20
CA ASN A 32 -18.41 -8.57 4.35
C ASN A 32 -19.63 -8.43 5.25
N LYS A 33 -20.47 -9.48 5.34
CA LYS A 33 -21.65 -9.50 6.21
C LYS A 33 -21.41 -10.04 7.62
N THR A 34 -20.40 -10.87 7.80
CA THR A 34 -20.17 -11.59 9.07
C THR A 34 -18.92 -11.13 9.82
N SER A 35 -18.14 -10.21 9.27
CA SER A 35 -16.91 -9.69 9.89
C SER A 35 -16.72 -8.22 9.55
N ASP A 36 -15.79 -7.56 10.24
CA ASP A 36 -15.37 -6.18 9.98
C ASP A 36 -14.37 -6.06 8.82
N LEU A 37 -14.10 -7.16 8.12
CA LEU A 37 -13.22 -7.17 6.98
C LEU A 37 -13.89 -6.57 5.75
N VAL A 38 -13.15 -5.81 4.97
CA VAL A 38 -13.58 -5.35 3.64
C VAL A 38 -13.02 -6.31 2.60
N CYS A 39 -13.84 -7.27 2.16
CA CYS A 39 -13.44 -8.28 1.19
C CYS A 39 -13.87 -7.88 -0.23
N GLU A 40 -12.97 -8.02 -1.19
CA GLU A 40 -13.22 -7.76 -2.60
C GLU A 40 -12.92 -9.02 -3.43
N PRO A 41 -13.90 -9.54 -4.20
CA PRO A 41 -13.63 -10.68 -5.07
C PRO A 41 -12.77 -10.22 -6.26
N ARG A 42 -11.79 -11.03 -6.62
CA ARG A 42 -10.93 -10.84 -7.78
C ARG A 42 -10.81 -12.13 -8.57
N ARG A 43 -10.36 -12.07 -9.79
CA ARG A 43 -10.05 -13.21 -10.64
C ARG A 43 -8.58 -13.20 -11.07
N ALA A 44 -7.99 -14.38 -11.17
CA ALA A 44 -6.58 -14.55 -11.55
C ALA A 44 -6.37 -14.75 -13.06
N GLY A 45 -7.45 -14.80 -13.83
CA GLY A 45 -7.39 -14.99 -15.26
C GLY A 45 -8.65 -14.53 -16.00
N LYS A 46 -8.68 -14.79 -17.29
CA LYS A 46 -9.84 -14.47 -18.16
C LYS A 46 -11.01 -15.41 -17.82
N MET A 47 -12.20 -14.87 -17.74
CA MET A 47 -13.42 -15.66 -17.57
C MET A 47 -13.76 -16.40 -18.86
N ASN A 48 -14.38 -17.58 -18.72
CA ASN A 48 -14.95 -18.32 -19.84
C ASN A 48 -16.40 -17.85 -20.15
N GLN A 49 -16.93 -18.28 -21.28
CA GLN A 49 -18.27 -17.88 -21.73
C GLN A 49 -19.39 -18.36 -20.79
N GLU A 50 -19.22 -19.54 -20.18
CA GLU A 50 -20.17 -20.07 -19.20
C GLU A 50 -20.29 -19.14 -17.99
N THR A 51 -19.15 -18.73 -17.43
CA THR A 51 -19.09 -17.81 -16.30
C THR A 51 -19.72 -16.46 -16.63
N GLU A 52 -19.40 -15.91 -17.80
CA GLU A 52 -20.00 -14.64 -18.27
C GLU A 52 -21.53 -14.75 -18.40
N PHE A 53 -22.01 -15.87 -18.93
CA PHE A 53 -23.45 -16.13 -19.04
C PHE A 53 -24.11 -16.20 -17.65
N VAL A 54 -23.54 -16.93 -16.73
CA VAL A 54 -24.07 -17.09 -15.36
C VAL A 54 -24.15 -15.75 -14.64
N LEU A 55 -23.05 -14.99 -14.64
CA LEU A 55 -23.02 -13.67 -13.99
C LEU A 55 -24.03 -12.71 -14.58
N LYS A 56 -24.16 -12.69 -15.91
CA LYS A 56 -25.13 -11.87 -16.61
C LYS A 56 -26.57 -12.27 -16.26
N LYS A 57 -26.85 -13.58 -16.24
CA LYS A 57 -28.18 -14.10 -15.92
C LYS A 57 -28.66 -13.70 -14.53
N PHE A 58 -27.75 -13.68 -13.55
CA PHE A 58 -28.06 -13.32 -12.17
C PHE A 58 -27.79 -11.84 -11.83
N GLY A 59 -27.40 -11.03 -12.82
CA GLY A 59 -27.14 -9.60 -12.61
C GLY A 59 -25.95 -9.31 -11.70
N VAL A 60 -24.99 -10.22 -11.61
CA VAL A 60 -23.82 -10.10 -10.76
C VAL A 60 -22.66 -9.44 -11.53
N LYS A 61 -22.07 -8.42 -10.94
CA LYS A 61 -20.94 -7.72 -11.56
C LYS A 61 -19.70 -8.62 -11.59
N PRO A 62 -19.04 -8.75 -12.77
CA PRO A 62 -17.80 -9.51 -12.88
C PRO A 62 -16.68 -9.00 -11.97
N PRO A 63 -15.95 -9.88 -11.27
CA PRO A 63 -14.80 -9.46 -10.47
C PRO A 63 -13.67 -8.92 -11.37
N ARG A 64 -12.97 -7.91 -10.86
CA ARG A 64 -11.81 -7.35 -11.56
C ARG A 64 -10.65 -8.34 -11.60
N MET A 65 -9.84 -8.26 -12.65
CA MET A 65 -8.62 -9.05 -12.71
C MET A 65 -7.62 -8.58 -11.66
N CYS A 66 -6.99 -9.54 -10.99
CA CYS A 66 -5.85 -9.31 -10.12
C CYS A 66 -4.58 -9.50 -10.95
N THR A 67 -3.89 -8.43 -11.26
CA THR A 67 -2.68 -8.45 -12.09
C THR A 67 -1.40 -8.46 -11.26
N ASP A 68 -1.50 -8.09 -9.99
CA ASP A 68 -0.35 -7.97 -9.09
C ASP A 68 -0.78 -8.26 -7.65
N VAL A 69 -0.06 -9.17 -7.02
CA VAL A 69 -0.21 -9.55 -5.60
C VAL A 69 1.03 -9.17 -4.77
N ASN A 70 2.00 -8.48 -5.37
CA ASN A 70 3.18 -8.05 -4.66
C ASN A 70 2.83 -7.00 -3.58
N PRO A 71 3.47 -7.07 -2.42
CA PRO A 71 3.28 -6.08 -1.38
C PRO A 71 3.72 -4.70 -1.91
N LYS A 72 2.95 -3.68 -1.57
CA LYS A 72 3.24 -2.28 -1.89
C LYS A 72 3.75 -1.56 -0.66
N ILE A 73 4.38 -0.43 -0.82
CA ILE A 73 4.90 0.36 0.30
C ILE A 73 3.81 0.61 1.36
N ARG A 74 2.58 0.86 0.93
CA ARG A 74 1.43 1.06 1.84
C ARG A 74 1.05 -0.18 2.67
N ASP A 75 1.48 -1.38 2.25
CA ASP A 75 1.16 -2.66 2.89
C ASP A 75 2.24 -3.06 3.93
N VAL A 76 3.33 -2.28 4.00
CA VAL A 76 4.45 -2.51 4.91
C VAL A 76 4.39 -1.49 6.05
N ASP A 77 4.78 -1.93 7.24
CA ASP A 77 4.97 -0.99 8.34
C ASP A 77 6.19 -0.10 8.05
N TYR A 78 5.95 1.19 7.94
CA TYR A 78 7.01 2.19 7.80
C TYR A 78 6.89 3.25 8.89
N ARG A 79 8.02 3.86 9.22
CA ARG A 79 8.03 4.96 10.17
C ARG A 79 7.53 6.23 9.49
N GLU A 80 6.49 6.83 10.05
CA GLU A 80 6.11 8.18 9.66
C GLU A 80 7.13 9.18 10.22
N MET A 81 7.75 9.93 9.33
CA MET A 81 8.76 10.91 9.67
C MET A 81 8.34 12.27 9.11
N PRO A 82 8.08 13.26 9.97
CA PRO A 82 7.86 14.61 9.49
C PRO A 82 9.14 15.14 8.86
N GLY A 83 8.99 15.82 7.72
CA GLY A 83 10.11 16.51 7.10
C GLY A 83 10.61 17.68 7.95
N ILE A 84 11.86 18.05 7.74
CA ILE A 84 12.47 19.25 8.34
C ILE A 84 12.67 20.31 7.28
N PRO A 85 12.51 21.61 7.62
CA PRO A 85 12.78 22.70 6.67
C PRO A 85 14.26 22.73 6.27
N GLY A 86 14.56 23.12 5.03
CA GLY A 86 15.94 23.32 4.56
C GLY A 86 16.73 24.38 5.33
N SER A 87 16.06 25.26 6.06
CA SER A 87 16.66 26.24 6.98
C SER A 87 17.15 25.64 8.31
N THR A 88 16.86 24.38 8.59
CA THR A 88 17.30 23.68 9.81
C THR A 88 18.84 23.55 9.81
N SER A 89 19.47 23.90 10.94
CA SER A 89 20.92 23.74 11.08
C SER A 89 21.34 22.27 11.06
N LEU A 90 22.54 21.99 10.57
CA LEU A 90 23.13 20.64 10.59
C LEU A 90 23.17 20.04 12.00
N ARG A 91 23.49 20.87 12.99
CA ARG A 91 23.50 20.47 14.41
C ARG A 91 22.10 20.01 14.87
N LYS A 92 21.06 20.77 14.51
CA LYS A 92 19.69 20.41 14.87
C LYS A 92 19.23 19.14 14.15
N ALA A 93 19.57 18.99 12.89
CA ALA A 93 19.30 17.76 12.14
C ALA A 93 19.98 16.54 12.80
N TRP A 94 21.23 16.68 13.21
CA TRP A 94 21.96 15.65 13.95
C TRP A 94 21.28 15.27 15.28
N GLU A 95 20.86 16.26 16.08
CA GLU A 95 20.13 16.01 17.32
C GLU A 95 18.86 15.20 17.09
N ILE A 96 18.09 15.55 16.06
CA ILE A 96 16.87 14.82 15.70
C ILE A 96 17.19 13.38 15.27
N MET A 97 18.22 13.18 14.44
CA MET A 97 18.65 11.84 14.01
C MET A 97 19.05 10.97 15.19
N ARG A 98 19.85 11.51 16.10
CA ARG A 98 20.32 10.83 17.31
C ARG A 98 19.14 10.46 18.22
N ASP A 99 18.28 11.40 18.53
CA ASP A 99 17.17 11.22 19.49
C ASP A 99 16.12 10.25 18.94
N LYS A 100 15.91 10.23 17.64
CA LYS A 100 14.99 9.31 16.95
C LYS A 100 15.66 8.00 16.51
N GLN A 101 16.97 7.85 16.69
CA GLN A 101 17.76 6.70 16.24
C GLN A 101 17.56 6.41 14.72
N ILE A 102 17.72 7.44 13.91
CA ILE A 102 17.64 7.38 12.46
C ILE A 102 18.86 8.03 11.84
N ASP A 103 19.19 7.64 10.63
CA ASP A 103 20.37 8.10 9.88
C ASP A 103 20.01 8.95 8.66
N THR A 104 18.72 9.14 8.40
CA THR A 104 18.21 9.88 7.24
C THR A 104 16.99 10.71 7.64
N LEU A 105 16.94 11.97 7.19
CA LEU A 105 15.82 12.88 7.37
C LEU A 105 15.35 13.43 6.03
N PRO A 106 14.04 13.46 5.75
CA PRO A 106 13.51 14.20 4.61
C PRO A 106 13.58 15.70 4.87
N VAL A 107 13.94 16.46 3.83
CA VAL A 107 13.90 17.92 3.80
C VAL A 107 12.69 18.33 2.99
N THR A 108 11.83 19.16 3.56
CA THR A 108 10.57 19.55 2.95
C THR A 108 10.38 21.05 2.88
N SER A 109 9.65 21.48 1.86
CA SER A 109 9.15 22.85 1.74
C SER A 109 8.08 23.17 2.80
N PRO A 110 7.69 24.46 2.97
CA PRO A 110 6.55 24.85 3.82
C PRO A 110 5.23 24.17 3.44
N ASP A 111 5.06 23.82 2.16
CA ASP A 111 3.89 23.12 1.64
C ASP A 111 4.00 21.59 1.79
N ASN A 112 4.99 21.13 2.55
CA ASN A 112 5.27 19.72 2.82
C ASN A 112 5.64 18.89 1.56
N GLU A 113 6.19 19.53 0.55
CA GLU A 113 6.74 18.84 -0.62
C GLU A 113 8.20 18.44 -0.36
N LEU A 114 8.57 17.25 -0.81
CA LEU A 114 9.92 16.74 -0.64
C LEU A 114 10.92 17.52 -1.52
N GLU A 115 11.85 18.22 -0.89
CA GLU A 115 12.95 18.93 -1.56
C GLU A 115 14.23 18.08 -1.64
N GLY A 116 14.42 17.16 -0.68
CA GLY A 116 15.58 16.30 -0.63
C GLY A 116 15.63 15.46 0.64
N VAL A 117 16.76 14.80 0.83
CA VAL A 117 17.06 14.04 2.04
C VAL A 117 18.46 14.40 2.53
N ILE A 118 18.64 14.44 3.84
CA ILE A 118 19.93 14.60 4.47
C ILE A 118 20.27 13.34 5.28
N THR A 119 21.51 12.89 5.19
CA THR A 119 22.01 11.71 5.88
C THR A 119 23.10 12.08 6.91
N VAL A 120 23.38 11.15 7.83
CA VAL A 120 24.52 11.29 8.76
C VAL A 120 25.82 11.47 7.99
N LYS A 121 25.96 10.80 6.84
CA LYS A 121 27.14 10.96 5.98
C LYS A 121 27.29 12.39 5.46
N ASP A 122 26.22 13.02 5.05
CA ASP A 122 26.25 14.41 4.57
C ASP A 122 26.71 15.37 5.66
N ILE A 123 26.20 15.16 6.89
CA ILE A 123 26.59 15.95 8.06
C ILE A 123 28.08 15.75 8.38
N ALA A 124 28.57 14.50 8.35
CA ALA A 124 29.98 14.18 8.60
C ALA A 124 30.88 14.82 7.55
N THR A 125 30.55 14.70 6.26
CA THR A 125 31.30 15.29 5.15
C THR A 125 31.37 16.81 5.29
N ALA A 126 30.25 17.48 5.54
CA ALA A 126 30.20 18.93 5.71
C ALA A 126 31.05 19.45 6.89
N ASN A 127 31.29 18.62 7.89
CA ASN A 127 32.14 18.98 9.05
C ASN A 127 33.62 18.64 8.83
N MET A 128 33.93 17.64 7.98
CA MET A 128 35.30 17.22 7.72
C MET A 128 36.00 18.02 6.60
N ASP A 129 35.21 18.57 5.68
CA ASP A 129 35.71 19.37 4.55
C ASP A 129 35.91 20.86 4.91
N ARG A 130 35.84 21.20 6.19
CA ARG A 130 36.08 22.57 6.68
C ARG A 130 37.50 22.79 7.17
#